data_9e1911c9e3ccb4f46b73148cb6106244
#
_entry.id   9e1911c9e3ccb4f46b73148cb6106244
#
_cell.length_a   1.000
_cell.length_b   1.000
_cell.length_c   1.000
_cell.angle_alpha   90.00
_cell.angle_beta   90.00
_cell.angle_gamma   90.00
#
_symmetry.space_group_name_H-M   'P 1'
#
loop_
_entity.id
_entity.type
_entity.pdbx_description
1 polymer ?
#
loop_
_entity_poly.entity_id
_entity_poly.type
_entity_poly.pdbx_seq_one_letter_code
_entity_poly.pdbx_strand_id
1 'polypeptide(L)'
;MNKKSFIWSLFAASSALSIFVGFFLFEPAEAGEMFGQTGYWFILATAILFACLVAKNYGSNICSWFLDKKQWPVIAFAFVATIFLYTREGGGFKITFDEHTISNVAKSLHFERLAIYRESSLPGIENTYAIDKRPILFQFLLATVHDIFGYSISNAFYLNGFLTGILLLLLFSCVSKLYDQRAGWFVILLTCCSPLIGQNASGGGLEIINLVGIISCFLLAQKYADNPHLIGRFSCLIVAVALFSHARYESPFLVLPVIATISMHWIRLKFTQISWPAVVVPLIFISIAWQHSYTASFESFNQYKYDTDGLFSLSYMSTNLGHATNFLFTSNKFSSNSPLIAVLGITGLVSIISFNLTRFKAWSAKCKELHTAQIFGVAIIAEFILILGFTYGQLDDPIVTRLGMPFLVLILICAGLSLSMLQSVRSKLKPAIYILIAICFIYALPLYSNHLYTKNNKVLESMEWIMAHHKKLPKGNYLYISKYPQEMSLNQIGSISLRRSLTKIEQLKLHKDIKTYDDIFVVQSLKFIMKDRTIQTTLLSGNDIGPWFELDTIDEISLT
;
A
#
# COMPACT_ATOMS: atom_id res chain seq x y z
N MET A 1 -16.57 6.85 -42.11
CA MET A 1 -16.37 7.29 -40.69
C MET A 1 -14.95 7.83 -40.55
N ASN A 2 -14.77 9.04 -40.03
CA ASN A 2 -13.44 9.61 -39.81
C ASN A 2 -12.69 8.75 -38.78
N LYS A 3 -11.36 8.53 -38.93
CA LYS A 3 -10.51 7.75 -38.02
C LYS A 3 -10.69 8.15 -36.54
N LYS A 4 -10.87 9.45 -36.27
CA LYS A 4 -11.10 9.97 -34.91
C LYS A 4 -12.45 9.50 -34.36
N SER A 5 -13.52 9.60 -35.13
CA SER A 5 -14.86 9.11 -34.74
C SER A 5 -14.86 7.60 -34.50
N PHE A 6 -14.12 6.83 -35.27
CA PHE A 6 -13.99 5.38 -35.10
C PHE A 6 -13.34 5.01 -33.76
N ILE A 7 -12.23 5.67 -33.37
CA ILE A 7 -11.56 5.39 -32.08
C ILE A 7 -12.46 5.79 -30.90
N TRP A 8 -13.22 6.89 -31.02
CA TRP A 8 -14.19 7.29 -29.99
C TRP A 8 -15.32 6.26 -29.83
N SER A 9 -15.85 5.73 -30.93
CA SER A 9 -16.87 4.69 -30.88
C SER A 9 -16.33 3.41 -30.24
N LEU A 10 -15.09 3.03 -30.54
CA LEU A 10 -14.43 1.88 -29.90
C LEU A 10 -14.21 2.12 -28.40
N PHE A 11 -13.80 3.31 -27.99
CA PHE A 11 -13.65 3.66 -26.57
C PHE A 11 -14.99 3.58 -25.84
N ALA A 12 -16.05 4.12 -26.43
CA ALA A 12 -17.39 4.02 -25.85
C ALA A 12 -17.86 2.55 -25.75
N ALA A 13 -17.64 1.76 -26.81
CA ALA A 13 -17.98 0.33 -26.82
C ALA A 13 -17.17 -0.46 -25.76
N SER A 14 -15.86 -0.22 -25.63
CA SER A 14 -15.03 -0.89 -24.62
C SER A 14 -15.43 -0.49 -23.20
N SER A 15 -15.81 0.78 -22.99
CA SER A 15 -16.31 1.25 -21.70
C SER A 15 -17.64 0.60 -21.33
N ALA A 16 -18.59 0.53 -22.28
CA ALA A 16 -19.87 -0.14 -22.08
C ALA A 16 -19.67 -1.65 -21.81
N LEU A 17 -18.79 -2.30 -22.57
CA LEU A 17 -18.44 -3.71 -22.37
C LEU A 17 -17.80 -3.93 -21.00
N SER A 18 -16.90 -3.05 -20.59
CA SER A 18 -16.25 -3.13 -19.26
C SER A 18 -17.27 -3.04 -18.12
N ILE A 19 -18.21 -2.10 -18.21
CA ILE A 19 -19.27 -1.97 -17.21
C ILE A 19 -20.18 -3.21 -17.21
N PHE A 20 -20.57 -3.68 -18.37
CA PHE A 20 -21.42 -4.86 -18.48
C PHE A 20 -20.74 -6.12 -17.94
N VAL A 21 -19.53 -6.42 -18.38
CA VAL A 21 -18.78 -7.60 -17.95
C VAL A 21 -18.33 -7.50 -16.49
N GLY A 22 -17.99 -6.30 -16.04
CA GLY A 22 -17.49 -6.07 -14.69
C GLY A 22 -18.56 -6.17 -13.58
N PHE A 23 -19.80 -5.75 -13.89
CA PHE A 23 -20.83 -5.62 -12.86
C PHE A 23 -22.13 -6.38 -13.11
N PHE A 24 -22.40 -6.83 -14.33
CA PHE A 24 -23.72 -7.41 -14.68
C PHE A 24 -23.66 -8.80 -15.27
N LEU A 25 -22.50 -9.24 -15.78
CA LEU A 25 -22.40 -10.53 -16.49
C LEU A 25 -22.29 -11.72 -15.54
N PHE A 26 -21.62 -11.54 -14.41
CA PHE A 26 -21.30 -12.61 -13.47
C PHE A 26 -21.90 -12.35 -12.10
N GLU A 27 -22.37 -13.42 -11.45
CA GLU A 27 -22.67 -13.40 -10.03
C GLU A 27 -21.39 -13.18 -9.20
N PRO A 28 -21.47 -12.62 -7.98
CA PRO A 28 -20.27 -12.30 -7.19
C PRO A 28 -19.29 -13.47 -7.00
N ALA A 29 -19.79 -14.69 -6.81
CA ALA A 29 -18.93 -15.87 -6.66
C ALA A 29 -18.19 -16.20 -7.95
N GLU A 30 -18.89 -16.16 -9.10
CA GLU A 30 -18.30 -16.38 -10.42
C GLU A 30 -17.29 -15.28 -10.77
N ALA A 31 -17.61 -14.01 -10.47
CA ALA A 31 -16.70 -12.88 -10.63
C ALA A 31 -15.40 -13.09 -9.82
N GLY A 32 -15.51 -13.60 -8.60
CA GLY A 32 -14.36 -13.99 -7.78
C GLY A 32 -13.52 -15.09 -8.42
N GLU A 33 -14.15 -16.12 -8.94
CA GLU A 33 -13.46 -17.21 -9.64
C GLU A 33 -12.72 -16.69 -10.89
N MET A 34 -13.41 -15.89 -11.71
CA MET A 34 -12.81 -15.23 -12.88
C MET A 34 -11.61 -14.35 -12.50
N PHE A 35 -11.73 -13.56 -11.42
CA PHE A 35 -10.59 -12.79 -10.91
C PHE A 35 -9.46 -13.69 -10.44
N GLY A 36 -9.77 -14.73 -9.68
CA GLY A 36 -8.77 -15.70 -9.20
C GLY A 36 -7.93 -16.31 -10.32
N GLN A 37 -8.58 -16.68 -11.42
CA GLN A 37 -7.92 -17.31 -12.57
C GLN A 37 -7.22 -16.31 -13.49
N THR A 38 -7.77 -15.11 -13.68
CA THR A 38 -7.31 -14.19 -14.73
C THR A 38 -6.62 -12.93 -14.19
N GLY A 39 -6.75 -12.61 -12.91
CA GLY A 39 -6.20 -11.39 -12.31
C GLY A 39 -4.70 -11.21 -12.52
N TYR A 40 -3.92 -12.30 -12.45
CA TYR A 40 -2.49 -12.27 -12.80
C TYR A 40 -2.24 -11.76 -14.22
N TRP A 41 -3.00 -12.23 -15.19
CA TRP A 41 -2.81 -11.91 -16.61
C TRP A 41 -3.26 -10.48 -16.94
N PHE A 42 -4.31 -10.00 -16.29
CA PHE A 42 -4.74 -8.60 -16.42
C PHE A 42 -3.66 -7.64 -15.94
N ILE A 43 -3.09 -7.87 -14.74
CA ILE A 43 -2.05 -6.99 -14.20
C ILE A 43 -0.74 -7.11 -14.98
N LEU A 44 -0.35 -8.30 -15.41
CA LEU A 44 0.84 -8.53 -16.26
C LEU A 44 0.73 -7.77 -17.58
N ALA A 45 -0.40 -7.91 -18.29
CA ALA A 45 -0.63 -7.22 -19.56
C ALA A 45 -0.58 -5.70 -19.38
N THR A 46 -1.17 -5.19 -18.28
CA THR A 46 -1.15 -3.77 -17.95
C THR A 46 0.26 -3.27 -17.65
N ALA A 47 1.04 -4.03 -16.85
CA ALA A 47 2.41 -3.70 -16.51
C ALA A 47 3.32 -3.68 -17.75
N ILE A 48 3.19 -4.68 -18.64
CA ILE A 48 3.93 -4.73 -19.92
C ILE A 48 3.55 -3.53 -20.80
N LEU A 49 2.26 -3.24 -20.96
CA LEU A 49 1.79 -2.11 -21.75
C LEU A 49 2.36 -0.79 -21.20
N PHE A 50 2.32 -0.59 -19.89
CA PHE A 50 2.91 0.57 -19.22
C PHE A 50 4.41 0.66 -19.46
N ALA A 51 5.16 -0.42 -19.22
CA ALA A 51 6.61 -0.46 -19.43
C ALA A 51 6.99 -0.14 -20.89
N CYS A 52 6.31 -0.71 -21.86
CA CYS A 52 6.53 -0.44 -23.29
C CYS A 52 6.27 1.04 -23.63
N LEU A 53 5.17 1.61 -23.11
CA LEU A 53 4.84 3.02 -23.35
C LEU A 53 5.86 3.96 -22.69
N VAL A 54 6.29 3.68 -21.47
CA VAL A 54 7.33 4.46 -20.78
C VAL A 54 8.66 4.34 -21.51
N ALA A 55 9.09 3.15 -21.87
CA ALA A 55 10.32 2.94 -22.62
C ALA A 55 10.32 3.71 -23.95
N LYS A 56 9.21 3.62 -24.71
CA LYS A 56 9.05 4.32 -25.99
C LYS A 56 9.07 5.85 -25.87
N ASN A 57 8.38 6.41 -24.86
CA ASN A 57 8.16 7.86 -24.77
C ASN A 57 9.15 8.59 -23.86
N TYR A 58 9.77 7.88 -22.92
CA TYR A 58 10.64 8.46 -21.91
C TYR A 58 11.98 7.73 -21.72
N GLY A 59 12.18 6.57 -22.39
CA GLY A 59 13.38 5.74 -22.18
C GLY A 59 14.68 6.51 -22.36
N SER A 60 14.83 7.26 -23.47
CA SER A 60 16.02 8.10 -23.71
C SER A 60 16.21 9.17 -22.63
N ASN A 61 15.12 9.81 -22.18
CA ASN A 61 15.17 10.84 -21.15
C ASN A 61 15.56 10.25 -19.78
N ILE A 62 15.04 9.06 -19.46
CA ILE A 62 15.38 8.35 -18.22
C ILE A 62 16.84 7.93 -18.26
N CYS A 63 17.32 7.32 -19.34
CA CYS A 63 18.71 6.94 -19.50
C CYS A 63 19.64 8.16 -19.42
N SER A 64 19.33 9.25 -20.13
CA SER A 64 20.14 10.48 -20.07
C SER A 64 20.17 11.09 -18.67
N TRP A 65 19.06 11.03 -17.93
CA TRP A 65 19.00 11.51 -16.55
C TRP A 65 19.92 10.69 -15.62
N PHE A 66 19.93 9.37 -15.72
CA PHE A 66 20.82 8.51 -14.94
C PHE A 66 22.29 8.66 -15.32
N LEU A 67 22.58 8.96 -16.58
CA LEU A 67 23.94 9.17 -17.08
C LEU A 67 24.48 10.59 -16.79
N ASP A 68 23.61 11.55 -16.49
CA ASP A 68 24.02 12.91 -16.13
C ASP A 68 24.70 12.91 -14.75
N LYS A 69 26.00 13.20 -14.72
CA LYS A 69 26.80 13.29 -13.50
C LYS A 69 26.21 14.26 -12.45
N LYS A 70 25.44 15.26 -12.89
CA LYS A 70 24.77 16.20 -11.98
C LYS A 70 23.68 15.53 -11.13
N GLN A 71 23.15 14.38 -11.55
CA GLN A 71 22.12 13.62 -10.82
C GLN A 71 22.72 12.59 -9.86
N TRP A 72 24.01 12.24 -10.01
CA TRP A 72 24.65 11.24 -9.16
C TRP A 72 24.57 11.53 -7.66
N PRO A 73 24.73 12.79 -7.19
CA PRO A 73 24.55 13.08 -5.76
C PRO A 73 23.16 12.71 -5.23
N VAL A 74 22.11 12.93 -6.03
CA VAL A 74 20.73 12.56 -5.67
C VAL A 74 20.56 11.05 -5.68
N ILE A 75 21.10 10.36 -6.69
CA ILE A 75 21.04 8.89 -6.78
C ILE A 75 21.76 8.26 -5.59
N ALA A 76 22.98 8.73 -5.29
CA ALA A 76 23.77 8.26 -4.16
C ALA A 76 23.04 8.53 -2.81
N PHE A 77 22.48 9.72 -2.66
CA PHE A 77 21.70 10.05 -1.47
C PHE A 77 20.47 9.16 -1.32
N ALA A 78 19.69 8.98 -2.40
CA ALA A 78 18.51 8.13 -2.37
C ALA A 78 18.87 6.68 -1.99
N PHE A 79 19.98 6.16 -2.49
CA PHE A 79 20.49 4.84 -2.14
C PHE A 79 20.85 4.73 -0.64
N VAL A 80 21.65 5.68 -0.13
CA VAL A 80 22.04 5.72 1.30
C VAL A 80 20.82 5.92 2.20
N ALA A 81 19.92 6.83 1.82
CA ALA A 81 18.68 7.10 2.55
C ALA A 81 17.76 5.86 2.60
N THR A 82 17.69 5.11 1.50
CA THR A 82 16.94 3.85 1.45
C THR A 82 17.52 2.83 2.43
N ILE A 83 18.83 2.64 2.44
CA ILE A 83 19.49 1.73 3.40
C ILE A 83 19.22 2.21 4.83
N PHE A 84 19.33 3.50 5.08
CA PHE A 84 19.05 4.08 6.40
C PHE A 84 17.61 3.79 6.84
N LEU A 85 16.61 4.13 6.02
CA LEU A 85 15.19 3.91 6.32
C LEU A 85 14.88 2.43 6.55
N TYR A 86 15.43 1.56 5.71
CA TYR A 86 15.24 0.11 5.80
C TYR A 86 15.85 -0.48 7.08
N THR A 87 17.09 -0.12 7.41
CA THR A 87 17.84 -0.75 8.49
C THR A 87 17.44 -0.26 9.88
N ARG A 88 16.87 0.95 9.97
CA ARG A 88 16.47 1.52 11.27
C ARG A 88 15.32 0.80 11.91
N GLU A 89 14.32 0.42 11.15
CA GLU A 89 13.17 -0.34 11.66
C GLU A 89 13.40 -1.87 11.56
N GLY A 90 14.25 -2.29 10.63
CA GLY A 90 14.50 -3.70 10.31
C GLY A 90 13.42 -4.30 9.41
N GLY A 91 13.84 -5.23 8.55
CA GLY A 91 12.93 -5.96 7.66
C GLY A 91 12.04 -6.93 8.45
N GLY A 92 10.72 -6.86 8.22
CA GLY A 92 9.76 -7.74 8.88
C GLY A 92 8.32 -7.26 8.68
N PHE A 93 7.36 -8.14 8.92
CA PHE A 93 5.95 -7.77 8.87
C PHE A 93 5.61 -6.71 9.94
N LYS A 94 4.93 -5.66 9.53
CA LYS A 94 4.49 -4.56 10.41
C LYS A 94 3.04 -4.75 10.83
N ILE A 95 2.20 -5.17 9.89
CA ILE A 95 0.77 -5.42 10.08
C ILE A 95 0.50 -6.86 9.70
N THR A 96 0.62 -7.73 10.68
CA THR A 96 0.74 -9.17 10.52
C THR A 96 -0.32 -9.77 9.59
N PHE A 97 -1.61 -9.55 9.87
CA PHE A 97 -2.66 -10.17 9.05
C PHE A 97 -2.69 -9.67 7.61
N ASP A 98 -2.55 -8.36 7.42
CA ASP A 98 -2.62 -7.76 6.10
C ASP A 98 -1.45 -8.21 5.24
N GLU A 99 -0.24 -8.08 5.77
CA GLU A 99 1.00 -8.38 5.03
C GLU A 99 1.19 -9.88 4.80
N HIS A 100 0.73 -10.73 5.74
CA HIS A 100 0.72 -12.18 5.54
C HIS A 100 -0.22 -12.59 4.41
N THR A 101 -1.43 -12.01 4.34
CA THR A 101 -2.37 -12.31 3.26
C THR A 101 -1.82 -11.85 1.91
N ILE A 102 -1.25 -10.63 1.84
CA ILE A 102 -0.57 -10.10 0.66
C ILE A 102 0.53 -11.04 0.18
N SER A 103 1.38 -11.51 1.10
CA SER A 103 2.48 -12.42 0.79
C SER A 103 1.98 -13.81 0.35
N ASN A 104 0.86 -14.31 0.91
CA ASN A 104 0.23 -15.55 0.48
C ASN A 104 -0.35 -15.45 -0.93
N VAL A 105 -1.00 -14.33 -1.28
CA VAL A 105 -1.44 -14.10 -2.67
C VAL A 105 -0.23 -14.06 -3.61
N ALA A 106 0.85 -13.36 -3.25
CA ALA A 106 2.07 -13.32 -4.04
C ALA A 106 2.69 -14.71 -4.23
N LYS A 107 2.64 -15.58 -3.20
CA LYS A 107 3.05 -16.98 -3.27
C LYS A 107 2.22 -17.75 -4.30
N SER A 108 0.88 -17.62 -4.28
CA SER A 108 0.01 -18.27 -5.26
C SER A 108 0.21 -17.73 -6.67
N LEU A 109 0.43 -16.42 -6.81
CA LEU A 109 0.80 -15.81 -8.10
C LEU A 109 2.15 -16.35 -8.63
N HIS A 110 3.13 -16.59 -7.75
CA HIS A 110 4.43 -17.13 -8.13
C HIS A 110 4.33 -18.59 -8.58
N PHE A 111 3.73 -19.47 -7.77
CA PHE A 111 3.71 -20.91 -8.04
C PHE A 111 2.62 -21.35 -9.02
N GLU A 112 1.45 -20.68 -9.01
CA GLU A 112 0.24 -21.16 -9.68
C GLU A 112 -0.32 -20.15 -10.71
N ARG A 113 0.13 -18.91 -10.70
CA ARG A 113 -0.43 -17.78 -11.50
C ARG A 113 -1.90 -17.50 -11.17
N LEU A 114 -2.35 -17.83 -9.96
CA LEU A 114 -3.70 -17.60 -9.48
C LEU A 114 -3.73 -16.44 -8.49
N ALA A 115 -4.71 -15.53 -8.65
CA ALA A 115 -4.91 -14.37 -7.76
C ALA A 115 -5.76 -14.75 -6.53
N ILE A 116 -5.31 -15.73 -5.78
CA ILE A 116 -6.00 -16.30 -4.61
C ILE A 116 -5.03 -16.38 -3.44
N TYR A 117 -5.56 -16.47 -2.22
CA TYR A 117 -4.78 -16.96 -1.10
C TYR A 117 -5.38 -18.25 -0.54
N ARG A 118 -4.51 -19.13 -0.04
CA ARG A 118 -4.93 -20.38 0.57
C ARG A 118 -4.97 -20.21 2.09
N GLU A 119 -6.12 -20.50 2.69
CA GLU A 119 -6.28 -20.43 4.15
C GLU A 119 -5.72 -21.67 4.86
N SER A 120 -5.54 -22.78 4.14
CA SER A 120 -4.95 -23.99 4.67
C SER A 120 -4.07 -24.66 3.62
N SER A 121 -3.04 -25.36 4.08
CA SER A 121 -2.15 -26.17 3.26
C SER A 121 -2.24 -27.65 3.67
N LEU A 122 -3.47 -28.19 3.70
CA LEU A 122 -3.73 -29.59 4.03
C LEU A 122 -3.84 -30.42 2.75
N PRO A 123 -2.95 -31.36 2.49
CA PRO A 123 -3.18 -32.37 1.46
C PRO A 123 -4.47 -33.15 1.75
N GLY A 124 -5.35 -33.29 0.76
CA GLY A 124 -6.57 -34.10 0.88
C GLY A 124 -7.76 -33.45 1.58
N ILE A 125 -7.61 -32.29 2.21
CA ILE A 125 -8.75 -31.44 2.60
C ILE A 125 -8.97 -30.41 1.49
N GLU A 126 -10.23 -30.15 1.12
CA GLU A 126 -10.57 -29.15 0.11
C GLU A 126 -9.69 -27.91 0.28
N ASN A 127 -8.90 -27.62 -0.74
CA ASN A 127 -8.12 -26.39 -0.81
C ASN A 127 -9.08 -25.21 -0.86
N THR A 128 -9.53 -24.76 0.29
CA THR A 128 -10.32 -23.56 0.34
C THR A 128 -9.40 -22.38 0.06
N TYR A 129 -9.68 -21.77 -1.03
CA TYR A 129 -9.07 -20.49 -1.42
C TYR A 129 -10.07 -19.37 -1.19
N ALA A 130 -9.54 -18.18 -1.00
CA ALA A 130 -10.35 -16.97 -0.96
C ALA A 130 -9.66 -15.90 -1.84
N ILE A 131 -10.48 -14.96 -2.28
CA ILE A 131 -9.97 -13.78 -2.96
C ILE A 131 -9.66 -12.73 -1.90
N ASP A 132 -8.44 -12.20 -1.94
CA ASP A 132 -8.09 -11.09 -1.07
C ASP A 132 -8.79 -9.80 -1.54
N LYS A 133 -9.29 -9.04 -0.58
CA LYS A 133 -9.87 -7.72 -0.86
C LYS A 133 -8.83 -6.69 -1.28
N ARG A 134 -7.54 -6.91 -0.99
CA ARG A 134 -6.46 -5.97 -1.29
C ARG A 134 -6.10 -6.03 -2.77
N PRO A 135 -5.93 -4.85 -3.42
CA PRO A 135 -5.55 -4.77 -4.84
C PRO A 135 -4.22 -5.46 -5.15
N ILE A 136 -4.11 -6.03 -6.35
CA ILE A 136 -3.15 -7.07 -6.72
C ILE A 136 -1.74 -6.56 -7.12
N LEU A 137 -1.51 -5.25 -7.31
CA LEU A 137 -0.26 -4.76 -7.91
C LEU A 137 0.99 -5.12 -7.10
N PHE A 138 0.97 -4.93 -5.79
CA PHE A 138 2.12 -5.27 -4.95
C PHE A 138 2.38 -6.76 -4.94
N GLN A 139 1.33 -7.57 -4.80
CA GLN A 139 1.43 -9.03 -4.83
C GLN A 139 2.01 -9.53 -6.15
N PHE A 140 1.62 -8.92 -7.28
CA PHE A 140 2.17 -9.21 -8.60
C PHE A 140 3.67 -8.84 -8.70
N LEU A 141 4.05 -7.65 -8.21
CA LEU A 141 5.47 -7.26 -8.18
C LEU A 141 6.29 -8.19 -7.28
N LEU A 142 5.76 -8.57 -6.13
CA LEU A 142 6.41 -9.51 -5.23
C LEU A 142 6.54 -10.90 -5.85
N ALA A 143 5.52 -11.40 -6.54
CA ALA A 143 5.59 -12.64 -7.30
C ALA A 143 6.66 -12.57 -8.40
N THR A 144 6.78 -11.42 -9.08
CA THR A 144 7.84 -11.20 -10.08
C THR A 144 9.24 -11.23 -9.44
N VAL A 145 9.38 -10.66 -8.24
CA VAL A 145 10.65 -10.76 -7.47
C VAL A 145 10.94 -12.20 -7.09
N HIS A 146 9.94 -12.97 -6.67
CA HIS A 146 10.08 -14.41 -6.42
C HIS A 146 10.47 -15.19 -7.68
N ASP A 147 9.94 -14.83 -8.85
CA ASP A 147 10.28 -15.45 -10.14
C ASP A 147 11.77 -15.23 -10.50
N ILE A 148 12.32 -14.06 -10.17
CA ILE A 148 13.71 -13.69 -10.52
C ILE A 148 14.72 -14.22 -9.51
N PHE A 149 14.42 -14.11 -8.21
CA PHE A 149 15.39 -14.38 -7.13
C PHE A 149 15.09 -15.65 -6.32
N GLY A 150 14.02 -16.37 -6.67
CA GLY A 150 13.51 -17.48 -5.87
C GLY A 150 12.57 -17.02 -4.75
N TYR A 151 11.74 -17.95 -4.30
CA TYR A 151 10.77 -17.69 -3.25
C TYR A 151 11.45 -17.42 -1.89
N SER A 152 11.18 -16.27 -1.31
CA SER A 152 11.59 -15.91 0.05
C SER A 152 10.62 -14.87 0.64
N ILE A 153 10.23 -15.05 1.89
CA ILE A 153 9.38 -14.08 2.61
C ILE A 153 10.05 -12.70 2.65
N SER A 154 11.37 -12.65 2.82
CA SER A 154 12.14 -11.41 2.87
C SER A 154 12.08 -10.57 1.59
N ASN A 155 11.71 -11.18 0.46
CA ASN A 155 11.58 -10.46 -0.81
C ASN A 155 10.54 -9.33 -0.73
N ALA A 156 9.49 -9.47 0.11
CA ALA A 156 8.51 -8.41 0.34
C ALA A 156 9.16 -7.15 0.94
N PHE A 157 10.04 -7.35 1.91
CA PHE A 157 10.73 -6.26 2.60
C PHE A 157 11.76 -5.60 1.69
N TYR A 158 12.53 -6.39 0.93
CA TYR A 158 13.49 -5.87 -0.06
C TYR A 158 12.80 -5.10 -1.18
N LEU A 159 11.64 -5.56 -1.65
CA LEU A 159 10.83 -4.87 -2.64
C LEU A 159 10.40 -3.48 -2.14
N ASN A 160 9.88 -3.37 -0.91
CA ASN A 160 9.51 -2.08 -0.34
C ASN A 160 10.72 -1.16 -0.11
N GLY A 161 11.86 -1.71 0.30
CA GLY A 161 13.11 -0.95 0.34
C GLY A 161 13.46 -0.38 -1.03
N PHE A 162 13.45 -1.19 -2.08
CA PHE A 162 13.71 -0.75 -3.45
C PHE A 162 12.70 0.31 -3.93
N LEU A 163 11.41 0.09 -3.69
CA LEU A 163 10.35 1.05 -4.04
C LEU A 163 10.51 2.38 -3.27
N THR A 164 11.03 2.35 -2.05
CA THR A 164 11.35 3.57 -1.28
C THR A 164 12.44 4.39 -1.95
N GLY A 165 13.48 3.75 -2.48
CA GLY A 165 14.50 4.43 -3.29
C GLY A 165 13.91 5.08 -4.53
N ILE A 166 13.03 4.38 -5.24
CA ILE A 166 12.27 4.94 -6.38
C ILE A 166 11.43 6.13 -5.93
N LEU A 167 10.70 6.01 -4.81
CA LEU A 167 9.87 7.11 -4.27
C LEU A 167 10.70 8.37 -4.01
N LEU A 168 11.88 8.24 -3.39
CA LEU A 168 12.78 9.38 -3.14
C LEU A 168 13.22 10.07 -4.43
N LEU A 169 13.59 9.30 -5.47
CA LEU A 169 13.97 9.83 -6.77
C LEU A 169 12.81 10.52 -7.49
N LEU A 170 11.61 9.93 -7.40
CA LEU A 170 10.40 10.52 -7.96
C LEU A 170 10.01 11.82 -7.24
N LEU A 171 10.06 11.85 -5.91
CA LEU A 171 9.79 13.04 -5.11
C LEU A 171 10.77 14.18 -5.44
N PHE A 172 12.06 13.86 -5.51
CA PHE A 172 13.06 14.84 -5.94
C PHE A 172 12.75 15.40 -7.32
N SER A 173 12.51 14.53 -8.30
CA SER A 173 12.24 14.93 -9.69
C SER A 173 10.97 15.76 -9.80
N CYS A 174 9.92 15.35 -9.09
CA CYS A 174 8.63 16.02 -9.04
C CYS A 174 8.74 17.46 -8.51
N VAL A 175 9.35 17.61 -7.32
CA VAL A 175 9.41 18.90 -6.63
C VAL A 175 10.45 19.82 -7.26
N SER A 176 11.57 19.27 -7.76
CA SER A 176 12.55 20.05 -8.52
C SER A 176 11.96 20.64 -9.79
N LYS A 177 11.02 19.91 -10.43
CA LYS A 177 10.31 20.42 -11.60
C LYS A 177 9.24 21.46 -11.22
N LEU A 178 8.59 21.32 -10.08
CA LEU A 178 7.57 22.25 -9.61
C LEU A 178 8.16 23.63 -9.24
N TYR A 179 9.34 23.64 -8.65
CA TYR A 179 9.95 24.86 -8.14
C TYR A 179 11.43 24.98 -8.45
N ASP A 180 12.31 24.28 -7.68
CA ASP A 180 13.76 24.25 -7.91
C ASP A 180 14.40 22.99 -7.28
N GLN A 181 15.67 22.73 -7.62
CA GLN A 181 16.39 21.57 -7.10
C GLN A 181 16.56 21.60 -5.56
N ARG A 182 16.57 22.80 -4.95
CA ARG A 182 16.68 22.93 -3.48
C ARG A 182 15.44 22.42 -2.81
N ALA A 183 14.26 22.75 -3.34
CA ALA A 183 13.01 22.21 -2.85
C ALA A 183 12.99 20.68 -2.94
N GLY A 184 13.47 20.10 -4.06
CA GLY A 184 13.64 18.66 -4.20
C GLY A 184 14.51 18.05 -3.11
N TRP A 185 15.68 18.65 -2.82
CA TRP A 185 16.55 18.23 -1.72
C TRP A 185 15.88 18.31 -0.36
N PHE A 186 15.18 19.42 -0.06
CA PHE A 186 14.49 19.56 1.22
C PHE A 186 13.41 18.50 1.40
N VAL A 187 12.65 18.18 0.36
CA VAL A 187 11.61 17.14 0.44
C VAL A 187 12.21 15.77 0.74
N ILE A 188 13.27 15.33 0.04
CA ILE A 188 13.84 14.01 0.31
C ILE A 188 14.54 13.94 1.67
N LEU A 189 15.16 15.04 2.13
CA LEU A 189 15.72 15.13 3.49
C LEU A 189 14.62 15.03 4.56
N LEU A 190 13.52 15.77 4.40
CA LEU A 190 12.39 15.70 5.32
C LEU A 190 11.68 14.34 5.27
N THR A 191 11.65 13.67 4.11
CA THR A 191 11.12 12.30 3.99
C THR A 191 11.94 11.33 4.85
N CYS A 192 13.27 11.51 4.92
CA CYS A 192 14.12 10.74 5.83
C CYS A 192 13.89 11.08 7.31
N CYS A 193 13.20 12.17 7.62
CA CYS A 193 12.79 12.52 8.99
C CYS A 193 11.38 12.03 9.34
N SER A 194 10.75 11.19 8.50
CA SER A 194 9.41 10.66 8.73
C SER A 194 9.46 9.18 9.15
N PRO A 195 9.23 8.87 10.45
CA PRO A 195 9.24 7.49 10.95
C PRO A 195 8.25 6.57 10.22
N LEU A 196 7.07 7.07 9.86
CA LEU A 196 6.04 6.30 9.15
C LEU A 196 6.52 5.80 7.78
N ILE A 197 7.31 6.61 7.06
CA ILE A 197 7.91 6.18 5.79
C ILE A 197 8.93 5.04 6.04
N GLY A 198 9.79 5.19 7.07
CA GLY A 198 10.77 4.16 7.43
C GLY A 198 10.14 2.83 7.83
N GLN A 199 9.06 2.87 8.61
CA GLN A 199 8.31 1.68 9.01
C GLN A 199 7.79 0.92 7.78
N ASN A 200 7.19 1.63 6.82
CA ASN A 200 6.65 1.01 5.61
C ASN A 200 7.74 0.63 4.58
N ALA A 201 8.89 1.30 4.60
CA ALA A 201 10.03 0.96 3.74
C ALA A 201 10.62 -0.43 4.02
N SER A 202 10.44 -0.96 5.23
CA SER A 202 10.97 -2.25 5.69
C SER A 202 9.88 -3.29 5.96
N GLY A 203 8.61 -2.96 5.67
CA GLY A 203 7.45 -3.85 5.80
C GLY A 203 7.09 -4.59 4.51
N GLY A 204 6.04 -5.40 4.55
CA GLY A 204 5.46 -6.14 3.42
C GLY A 204 4.16 -5.55 2.89
N GLY A 205 3.85 -4.28 3.21
CA GLY A 205 2.58 -3.62 2.89
C GLY A 205 2.52 -2.94 1.52
N LEU A 206 1.35 -2.40 1.21
CA LEU A 206 1.01 -1.77 -0.09
C LEU A 206 1.33 -0.26 -0.15
N GLU A 207 1.72 0.33 0.96
CA GLU A 207 1.74 1.77 1.17
C GLU A 207 2.76 2.47 0.27
N ILE A 208 3.97 1.91 0.17
CA ILE A 208 5.05 2.51 -0.63
C ILE A 208 4.73 2.47 -2.12
N ILE A 209 4.19 1.34 -2.63
CA ILE A 209 3.80 1.27 -4.05
C ILE A 209 2.65 2.22 -4.38
N ASN A 210 1.72 2.46 -3.45
CA ASN A 210 0.68 3.47 -3.61
C ASN A 210 1.27 4.88 -3.76
N LEU A 211 2.21 5.26 -2.89
CA LEU A 211 2.91 6.56 -3.01
C LEU A 211 3.69 6.68 -4.32
N VAL A 212 4.40 5.63 -4.73
CA VAL A 212 5.07 5.56 -6.03
C VAL A 212 4.07 5.78 -7.16
N GLY A 213 2.88 5.18 -7.08
CA GLY A 213 1.79 5.35 -8.04
C GLY A 213 1.28 6.78 -8.10
N ILE A 214 0.98 7.40 -6.96
CA ILE A 214 0.49 8.78 -6.87
C ILE A 214 1.51 9.75 -7.50
N ILE A 215 2.78 9.65 -7.12
CA ILE A 215 3.81 10.58 -7.61
C ILE A 215 4.15 10.30 -9.09
N SER A 216 4.11 9.03 -9.54
CA SER A 216 4.28 8.68 -10.95
C SER A 216 3.16 9.26 -11.82
N CYS A 217 1.90 9.09 -11.40
CA CYS A 217 0.75 9.66 -12.11
C CYS A 217 0.82 11.19 -12.14
N PHE A 218 1.23 11.81 -11.05
CA PHE A 218 1.43 13.26 -11.00
C PHE A 218 2.53 13.74 -11.96
N LEU A 219 3.70 13.11 -11.97
CA LEU A 219 4.79 13.42 -12.90
C LEU A 219 4.37 13.24 -14.36
N LEU A 220 3.66 12.16 -14.68
CA LEU A 220 3.15 11.92 -16.02
C LEU A 220 2.07 12.94 -16.41
N ALA A 221 1.22 13.36 -15.48
CA ALA A 221 0.24 14.42 -15.68
C ALA A 221 0.91 15.78 -15.95
N GLN A 222 2.00 16.10 -15.24
CA GLN A 222 2.82 17.29 -15.53
C GLN A 222 3.44 17.20 -16.94
N LYS A 223 4.01 16.03 -17.31
CA LYS A 223 4.57 15.83 -18.66
C LYS A 223 3.51 15.93 -19.76
N TYR A 224 2.29 15.44 -19.50
CA TYR A 224 1.17 15.63 -20.39
C TYR A 224 0.79 17.12 -20.51
N ALA A 225 0.70 17.84 -19.39
CA ALA A 225 0.37 19.26 -19.36
C ALA A 225 1.37 20.14 -20.13
N ASP A 226 2.68 19.77 -20.16
CA ASP A 226 3.71 20.46 -20.94
C ASP A 226 3.42 20.43 -22.45
N ASN A 227 2.92 19.30 -22.96
CA ASN A 227 2.56 19.16 -24.37
C ASN A 227 1.40 18.16 -24.53
N PRO A 228 0.14 18.64 -24.39
CA PRO A 228 -1.04 17.79 -24.42
C PRO A 228 -1.33 17.18 -25.80
N HIS A 229 -0.73 17.71 -26.87
CA HIS A 229 -0.91 17.17 -28.22
C HIS A 229 -0.12 15.86 -28.47
N LEU A 230 0.87 15.55 -27.64
CA LEU A 230 1.65 14.32 -27.78
C LEU A 230 0.86 13.11 -27.27
N ILE A 231 0.35 12.31 -28.24
CA ILE A 231 -0.47 11.12 -27.95
C ILE A 231 0.25 10.09 -27.07
N GLY A 232 1.57 10.00 -27.15
CA GLY A 232 2.37 9.12 -26.30
C GLY A 232 2.33 9.50 -24.83
N ARG A 233 2.35 10.81 -24.49
CA ARG A 233 2.23 11.30 -23.11
C ARG A 233 0.85 11.03 -22.53
N PHE A 234 -0.19 11.26 -23.32
CA PHE A 234 -1.56 10.90 -22.97
C PHE A 234 -1.68 9.40 -22.69
N SER A 235 -1.15 8.56 -23.59
CA SER A 235 -1.20 7.09 -23.45
C SER A 235 -0.47 6.60 -22.18
N CYS A 236 0.72 7.13 -21.90
CA CYS A 236 1.45 6.78 -20.66
C CYS A 236 0.65 7.12 -19.42
N LEU A 237 0.03 8.31 -19.37
CA LEU A 237 -0.72 8.79 -18.22
C LEU A 237 -1.94 7.91 -17.93
N ILE A 238 -2.75 7.59 -18.94
CA ILE A 238 -3.96 6.79 -18.73
C ILE A 238 -3.67 5.33 -18.37
N VAL A 239 -2.61 4.74 -18.93
CA VAL A 239 -2.21 3.37 -18.58
C VAL A 239 -1.54 3.34 -17.20
N ALA A 240 -0.80 4.40 -16.81
CA ALA A 240 -0.28 4.54 -15.46
C ALA A 240 -1.41 4.53 -14.42
N VAL A 241 -2.46 5.31 -14.64
CA VAL A 241 -3.62 5.34 -13.75
C VAL A 241 -4.28 3.97 -13.66
N ALA A 242 -4.47 3.27 -14.79
CA ALA A 242 -5.03 1.93 -14.79
C ALA A 242 -4.17 0.94 -13.98
N LEU A 243 -2.83 0.98 -14.16
CA LEU A 243 -1.91 0.13 -13.42
C LEU A 243 -1.93 0.45 -11.91
N PHE A 244 -1.77 1.72 -11.55
CA PHE A 244 -1.68 2.12 -10.15
C PHE A 244 -3.02 2.11 -9.41
N SER A 245 -4.16 2.06 -10.11
CA SER A 245 -5.46 1.76 -9.50
C SER A 245 -5.51 0.39 -8.82
N HIS A 246 -4.59 -0.52 -9.17
CA HIS A 246 -4.40 -1.81 -8.50
C HIS A 246 -3.40 -1.75 -7.31
N ALA A 247 -2.93 -0.57 -6.88
CA ALA A 247 -1.97 -0.46 -5.79
C ALA A 247 -2.62 -0.55 -4.41
N ARG A 248 -3.76 0.14 -4.19
CA ARG A 248 -4.47 0.17 -2.91
C ARG A 248 -5.97 0.42 -3.12
N TYR A 249 -6.80 0.24 -2.08
CA TYR A 249 -8.26 0.42 -2.18
C TYR A 249 -8.68 1.80 -2.67
N GLU A 250 -8.00 2.84 -2.20
CA GLU A 250 -8.23 4.23 -2.56
C GLU A 250 -7.55 4.63 -3.87
N SER A 251 -6.61 3.84 -4.39
CA SER A 251 -5.87 4.19 -5.61
C SER A 251 -6.74 4.41 -6.86
N PRO A 252 -7.93 3.78 -7.03
CA PRO A 252 -8.85 4.14 -8.12
C PRO A 252 -9.26 5.61 -8.12
N PHE A 253 -9.23 6.32 -6.97
CA PHE A 253 -9.49 7.76 -6.90
C PHE A 253 -8.46 8.59 -7.70
N LEU A 254 -7.27 8.04 -8.04
CA LEU A 254 -6.31 8.68 -8.94
C LEU A 254 -6.88 8.96 -10.34
N VAL A 255 -7.92 8.25 -10.73
CA VAL A 255 -8.65 8.50 -11.99
C VAL A 255 -9.20 9.94 -12.01
N LEU A 256 -9.69 10.45 -10.88
CA LEU A 256 -10.32 11.77 -10.79
C LEU A 256 -9.35 12.92 -11.11
N PRO A 257 -8.18 13.08 -10.45
CA PRO A 257 -7.25 14.16 -10.78
C PRO A 257 -6.66 14.02 -12.19
N VAL A 258 -6.53 12.81 -12.70
CA VAL A 258 -6.04 12.60 -14.07
C VAL A 258 -7.10 13.00 -15.10
N ILE A 259 -8.36 12.59 -14.94
CA ILE A 259 -9.46 13.03 -15.81
C ILE A 259 -9.61 14.56 -15.72
N ALA A 260 -9.57 15.15 -14.53
CA ALA A 260 -9.64 16.60 -14.36
C ALA A 260 -8.50 17.31 -15.10
N THR A 261 -7.26 16.82 -15.01
CA THR A 261 -6.12 17.39 -15.73
C THR A 261 -6.31 17.27 -17.25
N ILE A 262 -6.72 16.12 -17.76
CA ILE A 262 -6.95 15.90 -19.19
C ILE A 262 -8.08 16.81 -19.70
N SER A 263 -9.22 16.81 -19.01
CA SER A 263 -10.41 17.60 -19.38
C SER A 263 -10.12 19.10 -19.38
N MET A 264 -9.39 19.60 -18.39
CA MET A 264 -8.98 21.00 -18.32
C MET A 264 -8.19 21.42 -19.57
N HIS A 265 -7.23 20.56 -20.02
CA HIS A 265 -6.45 20.87 -21.20
C HIS A 265 -7.26 20.74 -22.50
N TRP A 266 -8.17 19.77 -22.60
CA TRP A 266 -9.05 19.62 -23.75
C TRP A 266 -9.99 20.81 -23.91
N ILE A 267 -10.60 21.28 -22.82
CA ILE A 267 -11.47 22.45 -22.83
C ILE A 267 -10.66 23.71 -23.20
N ARG A 268 -9.50 23.94 -22.55
CA ARG A 268 -8.67 25.12 -22.77
C ARG A 268 -8.14 25.22 -24.19
N LEU A 269 -7.73 24.08 -24.78
CA LEU A 269 -7.12 24.03 -26.11
C LEU A 269 -8.12 23.69 -27.22
N LYS A 270 -9.41 23.51 -26.87
CA LYS A 270 -10.50 23.19 -27.79
C LYS A 270 -10.20 21.98 -28.67
N PHE A 271 -9.57 20.94 -28.13
CA PHE A 271 -9.33 19.69 -28.85
C PHE A 271 -9.62 18.48 -27.94
N THR A 272 -9.87 17.35 -28.56
CA THR A 272 -10.03 16.07 -27.87
C THR A 272 -9.19 15.02 -28.56
N GLN A 273 -8.61 14.10 -27.78
CA GLN A 273 -7.69 13.09 -28.27
C GLN A 273 -7.92 11.77 -27.52
N ILE A 274 -8.05 10.70 -28.27
CA ILE A 274 -8.04 9.33 -27.74
C ILE A 274 -6.98 8.52 -28.48
N SER A 275 -6.27 7.68 -27.73
CA SER A 275 -5.27 6.76 -28.25
C SER A 275 -5.77 5.32 -28.19
N TRP A 276 -5.12 4.40 -28.91
CA TRP A 276 -5.42 2.97 -28.81
C TRP A 276 -5.29 2.40 -27.39
N PRO A 277 -4.26 2.74 -26.60
CA PRO A 277 -4.22 2.33 -25.20
C PRO A 277 -5.44 2.80 -24.39
N ALA A 278 -6.01 3.98 -24.69
CA ALA A 278 -7.22 4.44 -24.02
C ALA A 278 -8.44 3.55 -24.28
N VAL A 279 -8.53 2.92 -25.44
CA VAL A 279 -9.61 1.95 -25.75
C VAL A 279 -9.47 0.68 -24.89
N VAL A 280 -8.24 0.30 -24.53
CA VAL A 280 -7.98 -0.90 -23.73
C VAL A 280 -8.17 -0.64 -22.23
N VAL A 281 -7.89 0.56 -21.75
CA VAL A 281 -7.93 0.91 -20.32
C VAL A 281 -9.24 0.56 -19.61
N PRO A 282 -10.45 0.82 -20.15
CA PRO A 282 -11.69 0.39 -19.51
C PRO A 282 -11.75 -1.12 -19.25
N LEU A 283 -11.21 -1.94 -20.17
CA LEU A 283 -11.22 -3.39 -20.02
C LEU A 283 -10.30 -3.86 -18.87
N ILE A 284 -9.24 -3.11 -18.54
CA ILE A 284 -8.36 -3.41 -17.41
C ILE A 284 -9.12 -3.29 -16.09
N PHE A 285 -10.06 -2.35 -15.98
CA PHE A 285 -10.86 -2.14 -14.78
C PHE A 285 -11.87 -3.27 -14.50
N ILE A 286 -12.12 -4.18 -15.44
CA ILE A 286 -12.96 -5.37 -15.24
C ILE A 286 -12.44 -6.20 -14.06
N SER A 287 -11.12 -6.40 -13.95
CA SER A 287 -10.54 -7.19 -12.87
C SER A 287 -10.75 -6.56 -11.49
N ILE A 288 -10.71 -5.22 -11.39
CA ILE A 288 -11.05 -4.50 -10.16
C ILE A 288 -12.53 -4.67 -9.82
N ALA A 289 -13.40 -4.57 -10.82
CA ALA A 289 -14.84 -4.72 -10.62
C ALA A 289 -15.20 -6.14 -10.12
N TRP A 290 -14.61 -7.18 -10.69
CA TRP A 290 -14.79 -8.56 -10.24
C TRP A 290 -14.31 -8.80 -8.83
N GLN A 291 -13.10 -8.33 -8.50
CA GLN A 291 -12.56 -8.43 -7.14
C GLN A 291 -13.48 -7.72 -6.13
N HIS A 292 -13.94 -6.52 -6.47
CA HIS A 292 -14.83 -5.74 -5.61
C HIS A 292 -16.20 -6.38 -5.46
N SER A 293 -16.81 -6.88 -6.55
CA SER A 293 -18.09 -7.58 -6.52
C SER A 293 -18.05 -8.78 -5.57
N TYR A 294 -17.03 -9.62 -5.69
CA TYR A 294 -16.82 -10.75 -4.79
C TYR A 294 -16.66 -10.32 -3.34
N THR A 295 -15.75 -9.40 -3.06
CA THR A 295 -15.43 -9.01 -1.68
C THR A 295 -16.57 -8.24 -0.99
N ALA A 296 -17.37 -7.49 -1.74
CA ALA A 296 -18.52 -6.79 -1.22
C ALA A 296 -19.70 -7.74 -0.86
N SER A 297 -19.81 -8.87 -1.54
CA SER A 297 -20.86 -9.86 -1.28
C SER A 297 -20.55 -10.80 -0.11
N PHE A 298 -19.27 -10.88 0.32
CA PHE A 298 -18.88 -11.81 1.38
C PHE A 298 -19.40 -11.33 2.74
N GLU A 299 -20.06 -12.21 3.49
CA GLU A 299 -20.66 -11.91 4.82
C GLU A 299 -19.66 -11.35 5.83
N SER A 300 -18.35 -11.60 5.67
CA SER A 300 -17.31 -11.02 6.51
C SER A 300 -17.27 -9.49 6.44
N PHE A 301 -17.69 -8.89 5.35
CA PHE A 301 -17.87 -7.44 5.23
C PHE A 301 -19.14 -6.97 5.96
N ASN A 302 -20.17 -7.82 6.00
CA ASN A 302 -21.44 -7.54 6.70
C ASN A 302 -21.39 -7.87 8.20
N GLN A 303 -20.44 -8.69 8.66
CA GLN A 303 -20.24 -8.98 10.10
C GLN A 303 -19.68 -7.78 10.88
N TYR A 304 -19.08 -6.80 10.22
CA TYR A 304 -18.84 -5.48 10.78
C TYR A 304 -20.10 -4.60 10.66
N LYS A 305 -21.27 -5.14 11.02
CA LYS A 305 -22.40 -4.31 11.46
C LYS A 305 -22.00 -3.65 12.78
N TYR A 306 -21.06 -2.68 12.66
CA TYR A 306 -20.89 -1.70 13.71
C TYR A 306 -22.19 -0.91 13.80
N ASP A 307 -22.59 -0.69 15.02
CA ASP A 307 -23.79 0.05 15.38
C ASP A 307 -24.07 1.17 14.37
N THR A 308 -25.17 1.00 13.65
CA THR A 308 -26.03 2.01 13.04
C THR A 308 -25.55 2.87 11.88
N ASP A 309 -24.27 3.32 11.80
CA ASP A 309 -23.93 4.42 10.89
C ASP A 309 -23.22 4.02 9.58
N GLY A 310 -22.95 2.74 9.35
CA GLY A 310 -22.27 2.25 8.13
C GLY A 310 -20.76 2.50 8.11
N LEU A 311 -20.13 2.24 6.95
CA LEU A 311 -18.67 2.40 6.78
C LEU A 311 -18.23 3.86 6.75
N PHE A 312 -19.08 4.75 6.23
CA PHE A 312 -18.83 6.19 6.11
C PHE A 312 -19.98 6.97 6.72
N SER A 313 -19.67 7.89 7.65
CA SER A 313 -20.64 8.78 8.27
C SER A 313 -19.99 10.10 8.66
N LEU A 314 -20.78 11.17 8.62
CA LEU A 314 -20.39 12.48 9.16
C LEU A 314 -20.22 12.43 10.70
N SER A 315 -20.88 11.49 11.38
CA SER A 315 -20.76 11.30 12.83
C SER A 315 -19.33 10.94 13.25
N TYR A 316 -18.58 10.26 12.40
CA TYR A 316 -17.18 9.89 12.67
C TYR A 316 -16.22 11.08 12.57
N MET A 317 -16.55 12.11 11.79
CA MET A 317 -15.61 13.20 11.46
C MET A 317 -15.09 13.95 12.69
N SER A 318 -15.95 14.20 13.68
CA SER A 318 -15.54 14.95 14.88
C SER A 318 -14.51 14.17 15.71
N THR A 319 -14.75 12.88 15.91
CA THR A 319 -13.84 11.99 16.64
C THR A 319 -12.54 11.78 15.86
N ASN A 320 -12.65 11.47 14.57
CA ASN A 320 -11.49 11.22 13.71
C ASN A 320 -10.64 12.48 13.48
N LEU A 321 -11.21 13.68 13.56
CA LEU A 321 -10.42 14.91 13.54
C LEU A 321 -9.50 15.01 14.77
N GLY A 322 -9.95 14.57 15.95
CA GLY A 322 -9.09 14.43 17.13
C GLY A 322 -7.94 13.47 16.90
N HIS A 323 -8.22 12.29 16.35
CA HIS A 323 -7.20 11.30 15.96
C HIS A 323 -6.22 11.83 14.90
N ALA A 324 -6.71 12.58 13.89
CA ALA A 324 -5.87 13.22 12.89
C ALA A 324 -4.97 14.32 13.49
N THR A 325 -5.49 15.06 14.47
CA THR A 325 -4.69 16.05 15.22
C THR A 325 -3.58 15.36 16.00
N ASN A 326 -3.87 14.25 16.66
CA ASN A 326 -2.86 13.43 17.34
C ASN A 326 -1.83 12.88 16.35
N PHE A 327 -2.27 12.35 15.21
CA PHE A 327 -1.39 11.86 14.13
C PHE A 327 -0.37 12.92 13.68
N LEU A 328 -0.79 14.18 13.55
CA LEU A 328 0.08 15.26 13.08
C LEU A 328 0.96 15.86 14.16
N PHE A 329 0.46 16.01 15.39
CA PHE A 329 1.07 16.87 16.41
C PHE A 329 1.46 16.14 17.69
N THR A 330 1.12 14.86 17.88
CA THR A 330 1.53 14.15 19.09
C THR A 330 3.03 13.89 19.08
N SER A 331 3.66 14.16 20.23
CA SER A 331 5.09 13.98 20.46
C SER A 331 5.31 12.98 21.59
N ASN A 332 5.17 11.71 21.30
CA ASN A 332 5.45 10.61 22.23
C ASN A 332 6.21 9.48 21.53
N LYS A 333 6.60 8.44 22.28
CA LYS A 333 7.33 7.29 21.72
C LYS A 333 6.55 6.50 20.65
N PHE A 334 5.25 6.72 20.53
CA PHE A 334 4.38 6.06 19.56
C PHE A 334 4.08 6.95 18.34
N SER A 335 4.64 8.17 18.31
CA SER A 335 4.42 9.10 17.19
C SER A 335 5.04 8.55 15.93
N SER A 336 4.23 8.41 14.89
CA SER A 336 4.67 8.03 13.53
C SER A 336 5.08 9.24 12.70
N ASN A 337 4.95 10.46 13.23
CA ASN A 337 5.24 11.73 12.58
C ASN A 337 6.05 12.69 13.44
N SER A 338 6.65 13.70 12.79
CA SER A 338 7.29 14.84 13.45
C SER A 338 6.34 16.04 13.51
N PRO A 339 5.96 16.54 14.69
CA PRO A 339 5.14 17.75 14.81
C PRO A 339 5.75 18.97 14.10
N LEU A 340 7.07 19.06 14.08
CA LEU A 340 7.79 20.13 13.38
C LEU A 340 7.54 20.07 11.86
N ILE A 341 7.58 18.87 11.27
CA ILE A 341 7.26 18.68 9.84
C ILE A 341 5.79 19.02 9.57
N ALA A 342 4.87 18.63 10.45
CA ALA A 342 3.47 18.96 10.33
C ALA A 342 3.24 20.48 10.33
N VAL A 343 3.83 21.21 11.28
CA VAL A 343 3.74 22.68 11.34
C VAL A 343 4.30 23.32 10.09
N LEU A 344 5.50 22.92 9.66
CA LEU A 344 6.13 23.44 8.44
C LEU A 344 5.28 23.18 7.20
N GLY A 345 4.76 21.97 7.06
CA GLY A 345 3.97 21.58 5.91
C GLY A 345 2.61 22.26 5.86
N ILE A 346 1.90 22.34 6.97
CA ILE A 346 0.60 23.05 7.06
C ILE A 346 0.80 24.54 6.80
N THR A 347 1.81 25.17 7.42
CA THR A 347 2.16 26.56 7.16
C THR A 347 2.47 26.78 5.68
N GLY A 348 3.20 25.85 5.08
CA GLY A 348 3.49 25.82 3.65
C GLY A 348 2.23 25.71 2.79
N LEU A 349 1.37 24.78 3.11
CA LEU A 349 0.11 24.57 2.39
C LEU A 349 -0.79 25.84 2.44
N VAL A 350 -0.96 26.41 3.63
CA VAL A 350 -1.71 27.67 3.82
C VAL A 350 -1.07 28.82 3.03
N SER A 351 0.27 28.91 3.05
CA SER A 351 1.00 29.95 2.30
C SER A 351 0.81 29.80 0.78
N ILE A 352 0.88 28.57 0.26
CA ILE A 352 0.66 28.28 -1.16
C ILE A 352 -0.79 28.62 -1.56
N ILE A 353 -1.77 28.24 -0.74
CA ILE A 353 -3.18 28.56 -0.98
C ILE A 353 -3.39 30.09 -0.97
N SER A 354 -2.90 30.77 0.05
CA SER A 354 -3.05 32.23 0.18
C SER A 354 -2.37 32.99 -0.98
N PHE A 355 -1.19 32.56 -1.37
CA PHE A 355 -0.46 33.15 -2.50
C PHE A 355 -1.21 32.93 -3.83
N ASN A 356 -1.80 31.75 -4.03
CA ASN A 356 -2.62 31.46 -5.20
C ASN A 356 -3.88 32.33 -5.28
N LEU A 357 -4.54 32.58 -4.15
CA LEU A 357 -5.74 33.44 -4.10
C LEU A 357 -5.41 34.88 -4.42
N THR A 358 -4.27 35.40 -3.97
CA THR A 358 -3.90 36.82 -4.11
C THR A 358 -3.22 37.17 -5.45
N ARG A 359 -2.50 36.20 -6.07
CA ARG A 359 -1.72 36.43 -7.30
C ARG A 359 -2.06 35.48 -8.45
N PHE A 360 -3.23 34.88 -8.41
CA PHE A 360 -3.68 33.85 -9.36
C PHE A 360 -3.48 34.25 -10.84
N LYS A 361 -3.79 35.51 -11.23
CA LYS A 361 -3.64 36.01 -12.61
C LYS A 361 -2.17 36.10 -13.07
N ALA A 362 -1.26 36.54 -12.22
CA ALA A 362 0.15 36.70 -12.57
C ALA A 362 0.92 35.36 -12.60
N TRP A 363 0.52 34.43 -11.77
CA TRP A 363 1.16 33.13 -11.60
C TRP A 363 0.64 32.08 -12.60
N SER A 364 -0.65 32.11 -12.92
CA SER A 364 -1.26 31.20 -13.91
C SER A 364 -0.68 31.35 -15.32
N ALA A 365 -0.15 32.54 -15.65
CA ALA A 365 0.51 32.77 -16.92
C ALA A 365 1.91 32.12 -17.03
N LYS A 366 2.61 31.94 -15.90
CA LYS A 366 3.98 31.40 -15.86
C LYS A 366 4.07 29.89 -15.60
N CYS A 367 3.10 29.29 -14.92
CA CYS A 367 3.17 27.90 -14.46
C CYS A 367 2.02 27.05 -14.98
N LYS A 368 2.17 26.51 -16.20
CA LYS A 368 1.22 25.48 -16.71
C LYS A 368 1.10 24.27 -15.79
N GLU A 369 2.17 23.96 -15.07
CA GLU A 369 2.32 22.81 -14.16
C GLU A 369 1.62 23.00 -12.82
N LEU A 370 1.39 24.24 -12.42
CA LEU A 370 0.75 24.58 -11.15
C LEU A 370 -0.68 24.05 -11.06
N HIS A 371 -1.44 24.14 -12.14
CA HIS A 371 -2.82 23.66 -12.13
C HIS A 371 -2.89 22.15 -11.89
N THR A 372 -1.96 21.38 -12.47
CA THR A 372 -1.86 19.94 -12.22
C THR A 372 -1.53 19.67 -10.75
N ALA A 373 -0.60 20.42 -10.16
CA ALA A 373 -0.26 20.27 -8.74
C ALA A 373 -1.45 20.60 -7.82
N GLN A 374 -2.22 21.63 -8.15
CA GLN A 374 -3.43 21.99 -7.41
C GLN A 374 -4.50 20.90 -7.49
N ILE A 375 -4.75 20.35 -8.69
CA ILE A 375 -5.72 19.27 -8.89
C ILE A 375 -5.35 18.04 -8.05
N PHE A 376 -4.09 17.61 -8.10
CA PHE A 376 -3.62 16.47 -7.29
C PHE A 376 -3.61 16.77 -5.80
N GLY A 377 -3.20 17.99 -5.39
CA GLY A 377 -3.25 18.42 -4.00
C GLY A 377 -4.68 18.42 -3.43
N VAL A 378 -5.64 18.93 -4.20
CA VAL A 378 -7.07 18.90 -3.82
C VAL A 378 -7.58 17.46 -3.72
N ALA A 379 -7.18 16.57 -4.65
CA ALA A 379 -7.58 15.17 -4.59
C ALA A 379 -7.05 14.47 -3.33
N ILE A 380 -5.79 14.70 -2.94
CA ILE A 380 -5.20 14.13 -1.71
C ILE A 380 -5.89 14.70 -0.46
N ILE A 381 -6.22 15.99 -0.45
CA ILE A 381 -6.97 16.61 0.66
C ILE A 381 -8.39 16.02 0.74
N ALA A 382 -9.05 15.83 -0.40
CA ALA A 382 -10.37 15.21 -0.44
C ALA A 382 -10.34 13.76 0.06
N GLU A 383 -9.32 12.98 -0.31
CA GLU A 383 -9.09 11.64 0.22
C GLU A 383 -8.89 11.66 1.73
N PHE A 384 -8.09 12.59 2.24
CA PHE A 384 -7.91 12.75 3.69
C PHE A 384 -9.21 13.07 4.42
N ILE A 385 -10.05 13.94 3.84
CA ILE A 385 -11.39 14.25 4.39
C ILE A 385 -12.30 13.02 4.39
N LEU A 386 -12.24 12.20 3.33
CA LEU A 386 -13.00 10.94 3.27
C LEU A 386 -12.54 9.97 4.37
N ILE A 387 -11.24 9.90 4.68
CA ILE A 387 -10.73 9.08 5.79
C ILE A 387 -11.29 9.58 7.13
N LEU A 388 -11.47 10.88 7.33
CA LEU A 388 -12.10 11.39 8.56
C LEU A 388 -13.56 10.93 8.70
N GLY A 389 -14.27 10.72 7.61
CA GLY A 389 -15.63 10.18 7.61
C GLY A 389 -15.69 8.65 7.66
N PHE A 390 -14.56 7.94 7.67
CA PHE A 390 -14.49 6.49 7.65
C PHE A 390 -14.50 5.91 9.07
N THR A 391 -15.17 4.77 9.28
CA THR A 391 -15.26 4.11 10.60
C THR A 391 -13.89 3.74 11.18
N TYR A 392 -12.88 3.50 10.33
CA TYR A 392 -11.48 3.28 10.71
C TYR A 392 -10.60 4.49 10.43
N GLY A 393 -11.08 5.70 10.75
CA GLY A 393 -10.35 6.95 10.54
C GLY A 393 -9.43 7.35 11.72
N GLN A 394 -9.16 6.45 12.68
CA GLN A 394 -8.31 6.70 13.85
C GLN A 394 -6.83 6.72 13.45
N LEU A 395 -6.39 7.80 12.83
CA LEU A 395 -5.04 7.93 12.25
C LEU A 395 -3.88 7.86 13.25
N ASP A 396 -4.12 7.98 14.54
CA ASP A 396 -3.14 7.77 15.62
C ASP A 396 -3.06 6.30 16.09
N ASP A 397 -3.93 5.43 15.58
CA ASP A 397 -3.79 3.98 15.74
C ASP A 397 -2.65 3.46 14.87
N PRO A 398 -1.73 2.65 15.42
CA PRO A 398 -0.59 2.12 14.69
C PRO A 398 -0.92 1.39 13.36
N ILE A 399 -2.04 0.70 13.29
CA ILE A 399 -2.46 -0.04 12.08
C ILE A 399 -3.04 0.91 11.04
N VAL A 400 -3.81 1.91 11.50
CA VAL A 400 -4.59 2.83 10.66
C VAL A 400 -3.74 4.00 10.15
N THR A 401 -2.71 4.40 10.91
CA THR A 401 -1.84 5.57 10.61
C THR A 401 -1.32 5.61 9.17
N ARG A 402 -1.12 4.44 8.55
CA ARG A 402 -0.67 4.30 7.16
C ARG A 402 -1.66 4.87 6.12
N LEU A 403 -2.97 4.97 6.46
CA LEU A 403 -3.96 5.63 5.60
C LEU A 403 -3.65 7.12 5.40
N GLY A 404 -3.00 7.74 6.36
CA GLY A 404 -2.56 9.13 6.29
C GLY A 404 -1.32 9.39 5.43
N MET A 405 -0.67 8.36 4.86
CA MET A 405 0.60 8.53 4.14
C MET A 405 0.51 9.43 2.89
N PRO A 406 -0.53 9.37 2.03
CA PRO A 406 -0.65 10.31 0.91
C PRO A 406 -0.69 11.77 1.37
N PHE A 407 -1.44 12.05 2.45
CA PHE A 407 -1.51 13.39 3.03
C PHE A 407 -0.17 13.79 3.68
N LEU A 408 0.52 12.88 4.35
CA LEU A 408 1.87 13.14 4.89
C LEU A 408 2.85 13.54 3.78
N VAL A 409 2.83 12.85 2.63
CA VAL A 409 3.70 13.20 1.49
C VAL A 409 3.36 14.59 0.95
N LEU A 410 2.08 14.98 0.90
CA LEU A 410 1.68 16.34 0.54
C LEU A 410 2.25 17.36 1.54
N ILE A 411 2.18 17.09 2.85
CA ILE A 411 2.76 17.93 3.91
C ILE A 411 4.28 18.05 3.75
N LEU A 412 4.99 16.95 3.44
CA LEU A 412 6.44 16.96 3.18
C LEU A 412 6.79 17.81 1.96
N ILE A 413 6.02 17.71 0.88
CA ILE A 413 6.19 18.53 -0.34
C ILE A 413 5.98 20.01 0.00
N CYS A 414 4.90 20.36 0.70
CA CYS A 414 4.60 21.73 1.09
C CYS A 414 5.68 22.30 2.02
N ALA A 415 6.21 21.52 2.97
CA ALA A 415 7.29 21.92 3.86
C ALA A 415 8.58 22.20 3.06
N GLY A 416 8.97 21.32 2.15
CA GLY A 416 10.17 21.50 1.32
C GLY A 416 10.07 22.71 0.39
N LEU A 417 8.92 22.92 -0.24
CA LEU A 417 8.64 24.11 -1.05
C LEU A 417 8.79 25.38 -0.22
N SER A 418 8.19 25.42 0.97
CA SER A 418 8.24 26.59 1.86
C SER A 418 9.65 26.91 2.32
N LEU A 419 10.44 25.91 2.69
CA LEU A 419 11.84 26.08 3.07
C LEU A 419 12.67 26.65 1.91
N SER A 420 12.45 26.16 0.67
CA SER A 420 13.13 26.67 -0.50
C SER A 420 12.72 28.12 -0.83
N MET A 421 11.42 28.43 -0.74
CA MET A 421 10.91 29.79 -0.92
C MET A 421 11.50 30.75 0.13
N LEU A 422 11.51 30.36 1.40
CA LEU A 422 12.08 31.14 2.49
C LEU A 422 13.57 31.42 2.28
N GLN A 423 14.33 30.40 1.87
CA GLN A 423 15.76 30.54 1.55
C GLN A 423 16.00 31.45 0.36
N SER A 424 15.12 31.43 -0.65
CA SER A 424 15.25 32.30 -1.84
C SER A 424 15.02 33.76 -1.53
N VAL A 425 14.10 34.08 -0.58
CA VAL A 425 13.77 35.44 -0.14
C VAL A 425 14.80 35.98 0.85
N ARG A 426 15.30 35.13 1.74
CA ARG A 426 16.23 35.51 2.82
C ARG A 426 17.40 34.54 2.89
N SER A 427 18.41 34.75 2.06
CA SER A 427 19.61 33.88 1.99
C SER A 427 20.34 33.72 3.34
N LYS A 428 20.28 34.72 4.23
CA LYS A 428 20.83 34.68 5.59
C LYS A 428 20.20 33.60 6.47
N LEU A 429 19.01 33.10 6.14
CA LEU A 429 18.34 32.02 6.89
C LEU A 429 18.85 30.61 6.51
N LYS A 430 19.75 30.49 5.52
CA LYS A 430 20.27 29.20 5.09
C LYS A 430 20.79 28.32 6.25
N PRO A 431 21.63 28.81 7.19
CA PRO A 431 22.07 27.99 8.33
C PRO A 431 20.92 27.54 9.22
N ALA A 432 19.97 28.43 9.52
CA ALA A 432 18.81 28.12 10.34
C ALA A 432 17.92 27.01 9.73
N ILE A 433 17.75 27.00 8.41
CA ILE A 433 17.00 25.97 7.70
C ILE A 433 17.69 24.61 7.84
N TYR A 434 19.02 24.54 7.68
CA TYR A 434 19.73 23.26 7.87
C TYR A 434 19.72 22.79 9.31
N ILE A 435 19.84 23.72 10.29
CA ILE A 435 19.68 23.40 11.71
C ILE A 435 18.28 22.84 11.97
N LEU A 436 17.24 23.45 11.41
CA LEU A 436 15.86 22.96 11.57
C LEU A 436 15.68 21.53 11.00
N ILE A 437 16.23 21.24 9.82
CA ILE A 437 16.22 19.90 9.24
C ILE A 437 16.99 18.91 10.15
N ALA A 438 18.15 19.32 10.68
CA ALA A 438 18.91 18.50 11.61
C ALA A 438 18.13 18.22 12.90
N ILE A 439 17.39 19.20 13.43
CA ILE A 439 16.49 19.02 14.58
C ILE A 439 15.39 18.00 14.25
N CYS A 440 14.74 18.11 13.07
CA CYS A 440 13.74 17.14 12.63
C CYS A 440 14.33 15.73 12.55
N PHE A 441 15.55 15.59 12.06
CA PHE A 441 16.24 14.31 11.96
C PHE A 441 16.58 13.73 13.33
N ILE A 442 17.17 14.53 14.23
CA ILE A 442 17.48 14.12 15.60
C ILE A 442 16.22 13.70 16.36
N TYR A 443 15.12 14.43 16.17
CA TYR A 443 13.82 14.08 16.74
C TYR A 443 13.29 12.73 16.20
N ALA A 444 13.45 12.46 14.92
CA ALA A 444 12.95 11.24 14.28
C ALA A 444 13.76 9.98 14.68
N LEU A 445 15.06 10.12 14.97
CA LEU A 445 15.96 8.99 15.24
C LEU A 445 15.46 8.01 16.34
N PRO A 446 15.05 8.47 17.53
CA PRO A 446 14.53 7.56 18.57
C PRO A 446 13.20 6.92 18.19
N LEU A 447 12.39 7.57 17.34
CA LEU A 447 11.11 7.05 16.88
C LEU A 447 11.29 5.88 15.90
N TYR A 448 12.31 5.93 15.03
CA TYR A 448 12.70 4.79 14.19
C TYR A 448 13.14 3.57 15.00
N SER A 449 13.75 3.79 16.16
CA SER A 449 14.28 2.70 16.99
C SER A 449 13.23 2.03 17.86
N ASN A 450 12.01 2.55 17.91
CA ASN A 450 10.96 2.05 18.81
C ASN A 450 10.36 0.71 18.39
N HIS A 451 10.58 0.26 17.15
CA HIS A 451 10.11 -1.04 16.64
C HIS A 451 8.67 -1.36 17.06
N LEU A 452 7.78 -0.37 16.93
CA LEU A 452 6.42 -0.39 17.48
C LEU A 452 5.62 -1.63 17.06
N TYR A 453 5.94 -2.14 15.88
CA TYR A 453 5.23 -3.25 15.28
C TYR A 453 5.98 -4.57 15.38
N THR A 454 7.31 -4.55 15.58
CA THR A 454 8.14 -5.75 15.51
C THR A 454 8.58 -6.26 16.88
N LYS A 455 8.73 -5.41 17.89
CA LYS A 455 9.28 -5.83 19.18
C LYS A 455 8.27 -6.11 20.30
N ASN A 456 7.05 -5.62 20.21
CA ASN A 456 6.03 -5.80 21.24
C ASN A 456 4.73 -6.38 20.65
N ASN A 457 4.85 -7.16 19.59
CA ASN A 457 3.69 -7.75 18.93
C ASN A 457 3.55 -9.22 19.39
N LYS A 458 2.60 -9.47 20.29
CA LYS A 458 2.32 -10.82 20.80
C LYS A 458 2.07 -11.85 19.70
N VAL A 459 1.55 -11.41 18.55
CA VAL A 459 1.31 -12.30 17.41
C VAL A 459 2.64 -12.73 16.81
N LEU A 460 3.55 -11.79 16.54
CA LEU A 460 4.88 -12.11 16.01
C LEU A 460 5.70 -12.94 16.99
N GLU A 461 5.67 -12.59 18.28
CA GLU A 461 6.35 -13.36 19.32
C GLU A 461 5.85 -14.82 19.38
N SER A 462 4.53 -15.03 19.32
CA SER A 462 3.93 -16.37 19.23
C SER A 462 4.37 -17.11 17.96
N MET A 463 4.43 -16.43 16.83
CA MET A 463 4.83 -17.01 15.54
C MET A 463 6.32 -17.38 15.53
N GLU A 464 7.19 -16.51 16.06
CA GLU A 464 8.62 -16.79 16.20
C GLU A 464 8.86 -18.02 17.08
N TRP A 465 8.11 -18.13 18.17
CA TRP A 465 8.17 -19.31 19.04
C TRP A 465 7.75 -20.59 18.32
N ILE A 466 6.63 -20.59 17.60
CA ILE A 466 6.18 -21.75 16.81
C ILE A 466 7.23 -22.13 15.77
N MET A 467 7.81 -21.15 15.07
CA MET A 467 8.85 -21.38 14.08
C MET A 467 10.14 -21.93 14.69
N ALA A 468 10.50 -21.45 15.89
CA ALA A 468 11.64 -21.97 16.64
C ALA A 468 11.43 -23.43 17.09
N HIS A 469 10.20 -23.77 17.50
CA HIS A 469 9.79 -25.15 17.80
C HIS A 469 9.91 -26.02 16.53
N HIS A 470 9.29 -25.60 15.42
CA HIS A 470 9.33 -26.34 14.15
C HIS A 470 10.76 -26.63 13.67
N LYS A 471 11.68 -25.67 13.81
CA LYS A 471 13.10 -25.85 13.42
C LYS A 471 13.86 -26.91 14.24
N LYS A 472 13.38 -27.24 15.44
CA LYS A 472 13.99 -28.28 16.29
C LYS A 472 13.50 -29.68 15.96
N LEU A 473 12.38 -29.78 15.23
CA LEU A 473 11.82 -31.09 14.85
C LEU A 473 12.69 -31.76 13.78
N PRO A 474 12.75 -33.09 13.75
CA PRO A 474 13.35 -33.82 12.65
C PRO A 474 12.65 -33.49 11.33
N LYS A 475 13.28 -33.83 10.21
CA LYS A 475 12.61 -33.66 8.90
C LYS A 475 11.39 -34.58 8.85
N GLY A 476 10.23 -33.99 8.67
CA GLY A 476 8.96 -34.71 8.68
C GLY A 476 7.83 -33.82 8.11
N ASN A 477 6.66 -34.44 8.00
CA ASN A 477 5.44 -33.79 7.56
C ASN A 477 4.57 -33.46 8.79
N TYR A 478 4.54 -32.19 9.16
CA TYR A 478 3.84 -31.72 10.38
C TYR A 478 2.65 -30.86 10.04
N LEU A 479 1.59 -30.97 10.83
CA LEU A 479 0.42 -30.11 10.75
C LEU A 479 0.31 -29.23 11.98
N TYR A 480 0.16 -27.92 11.78
CA TYR A 480 -0.12 -26.96 12.84
C TYR A 480 -1.57 -26.47 12.79
N ILE A 481 -2.32 -26.70 13.86
CA ILE A 481 -3.64 -26.12 14.08
C ILE A 481 -3.43 -24.87 14.93
N SER A 482 -3.62 -23.67 14.33
CA SER A 482 -3.27 -22.40 14.95
C SER A 482 -4.29 -21.33 14.62
N LYS A 483 -4.35 -20.29 15.44
CA LYS A 483 -5.09 -19.06 15.13
C LYS A 483 -4.51 -18.32 13.91
N TYR A 484 -3.23 -18.55 13.60
CA TYR A 484 -2.47 -17.83 12.58
C TYR A 484 -1.86 -18.77 11.52
N PRO A 485 -2.68 -19.52 10.78
CA PRO A 485 -2.15 -20.53 9.83
C PRO A 485 -1.43 -19.93 8.63
N GLN A 486 -1.69 -18.65 8.30
CA GLN A 486 -1.11 -18.01 7.11
C GLN A 486 0.41 -17.94 7.16
N GLU A 487 1.01 -17.72 8.34
CA GLU A 487 2.47 -17.67 8.45
C GLU A 487 3.10 -19.05 8.27
N MET A 488 2.48 -20.08 8.82
CA MET A 488 2.92 -21.46 8.57
C MET A 488 2.85 -21.77 7.08
N SER A 489 1.75 -21.39 6.43
CA SER A 489 1.59 -21.53 4.99
C SER A 489 2.68 -20.80 4.20
N LEU A 490 3.06 -19.57 4.60
CA LEU A 490 4.17 -18.84 3.96
C LEU A 490 5.49 -19.59 4.07
N ASN A 491 5.75 -20.25 5.19
CA ASN A 491 6.93 -21.08 5.41
C ASN A 491 6.79 -22.50 4.83
N GLN A 492 5.75 -22.76 4.04
CA GLN A 492 5.48 -24.06 3.41
C GLN A 492 5.23 -25.19 4.43
N ILE A 493 4.77 -24.86 5.62
CA ILE A 493 4.42 -25.79 6.69
C ILE A 493 2.92 -26.07 6.65
N GLY A 494 2.53 -27.32 6.79
CA GLY A 494 1.14 -27.73 6.88
C GLY A 494 0.39 -27.01 8.00
N SER A 495 -0.71 -26.33 7.68
CA SER A 495 -1.44 -25.55 8.68
C SER A 495 -2.92 -25.42 8.37
N ILE A 496 -3.73 -25.33 9.42
CA ILE A 496 -5.18 -25.05 9.37
C ILE A 496 -5.55 -24.13 10.51
N SER A 497 -6.55 -23.25 10.27
CA SER A 497 -7.06 -22.41 11.36
C SER A 497 -7.82 -23.25 12.39
N LEU A 498 -7.73 -22.83 13.66
CA LEU A 498 -8.42 -23.49 14.77
C LEU A 498 -9.95 -23.57 14.51
N ARG A 499 -10.55 -22.49 14.01
CA ARG A 499 -11.98 -22.45 13.68
C ARG A 499 -12.34 -23.48 12.61
N ARG A 500 -11.49 -23.63 11.60
CA ARG A 500 -11.73 -24.55 10.49
C ARG A 500 -11.49 -26.01 10.90
N SER A 501 -10.52 -26.26 11.77
CA SER A 501 -10.25 -27.60 12.31
C SER A 501 -11.49 -28.18 13.00
N LEU A 502 -12.26 -27.34 13.71
CA LEU A 502 -13.52 -27.76 14.35
C LEU A 502 -14.60 -28.18 13.35
N THR A 503 -14.59 -27.66 12.13
CA THR A 503 -15.55 -28.08 11.08
C THR A 503 -15.08 -29.29 10.28
N LYS A 504 -13.82 -29.74 10.46
CA LYS A 504 -13.16 -30.78 9.69
C LYS A 504 -12.60 -31.90 10.58
N ILE A 505 -13.20 -32.11 11.75
CA ILE A 505 -12.72 -33.06 12.77
C ILE A 505 -12.58 -34.47 12.22
N GLU A 506 -13.58 -34.98 11.49
CA GLU A 506 -13.53 -36.32 10.93
C GLU A 506 -12.36 -36.49 9.91
N GLN A 507 -12.08 -35.47 9.15
CA GLN A 507 -10.94 -35.48 8.23
C GLN A 507 -9.60 -35.45 9.00
N LEU A 508 -9.52 -34.65 10.08
CA LEU A 508 -8.33 -34.64 10.93
C LEU A 508 -8.09 -35.98 11.62
N LYS A 509 -9.15 -36.64 12.10
CA LYS A 509 -9.06 -38.02 12.64
C LYS A 509 -8.55 -38.98 11.58
N LEU A 510 -9.12 -38.94 10.38
CA LEU A 510 -8.66 -39.79 9.27
C LEU A 510 -7.17 -39.57 8.99
N HIS A 511 -6.72 -38.31 8.88
CA HIS A 511 -5.30 -38.00 8.64
C HIS A 511 -4.39 -38.46 9.79
N LYS A 512 -4.87 -38.41 11.04
CA LYS A 512 -4.17 -38.98 12.19
C LYS A 512 -4.07 -40.52 12.06
N ASP A 513 -5.16 -41.19 11.74
CA ASP A 513 -5.24 -42.65 11.67
C ASP A 513 -4.38 -43.22 10.52
N ILE A 514 -4.40 -42.57 9.35
CA ILE A 514 -3.57 -42.98 8.20
C ILE A 514 -2.13 -42.45 8.25
N LYS A 515 -1.78 -41.71 9.33
CA LYS A 515 -0.45 -41.13 9.54
C LYS A 515 0.05 -40.29 8.36
N THR A 516 -0.84 -39.41 7.83
CA THR A 516 -0.46 -38.43 6.79
C THR A 516 0.59 -37.44 7.32
N TYR A 517 0.52 -37.14 8.61
CA TYR A 517 1.46 -36.30 9.34
C TYR A 517 2.18 -37.11 10.39
N ASP A 518 3.45 -36.82 10.59
CA ASP A 518 4.25 -37.41 11.66
C ASP A 518 3.71 -36.99 13.02
N ASP A 519 3.36 -35.68 13.16
CA ASP A 519 2.67 -35.14 14.32
C ASP A 519 1.70 -34.02 13.93
N ILE A 520 0.68 -33.80 14.79
CA ILE A 520 -0.28 -32.72 14.68
C ILE A 520 -0.18 -31.84 15.93
N PHE A 521 0.30 -30.61 15.75
CA PHE A 521 0.46 -29.65 16.84
C PHE A 521 -0.72 -28.71 16.92
N VAL A 522 -1.20 -28.46 18.13
CA VAL A 522 -2.30 -27.50 18.39
C VAL A 522 -1.77 -26.33 19.21
N VAL A 523 -1.83 -25.13 18.64
CA VAL A 523 -1.40 -23.91 19.31
C VAL A 523 -2.60 -23.23 19.95
N GLN A 524 -2.65 -23.24 21.28
CA GLN A 524 -3.73 -22.68 22.07
C GLN A 524 -3.29 -21.45 22.83
N SER A 525 -4.16 -20.45 22.94
CA SER A 525 -3.91 -19.27 23.77
C SER A 525 -4.63 -19.38 25.09
N LEU A 526 -3.88 -19.27 26.19
CA LEU A 526 -4.40 -19.26 27.54
C LEU A 526 -4.49 -17.81 28.05
N LYS A 527 -5.44 -17.55 28.93
CA LYS A 527 -5.48 -16.31 29.73
C LYS A 527 -5.46 -16.65 31.20
N PHE A 528 -4.83 -15.79 31.97
CA PHE A 528 -4.87 -15.85 33.42
C PHE A 528 -6.16 -15.20 33.91
N ILE A 529 -6.88 -15.87 34.77
CA ILE A 529 -8.04 -15.32 35.49
C ILE A 529 -7.77 -15.43 36.99
N MET A 530 -8.18 -14.41 37.71
CA MET A 530 -8.15 -14.47 39.20
C MET A 530 -9.48 -15.04 39.66
N LYS A 531 -9.47 -16.23 40.22
CA LYS A 531 -10.65 -16.87 40.81
C LYS A 531 -10.29 -17.30 42.22
N ASP A 532 -11.13 -16.95 43.18
CA ASP A 532 -10.96 -17.30 44.63
C ASP A 532 -9.57 -16.96 45.18
N ARG A 533 -9.02 -15.78 44.81
CA ARG A 533 -7.66 -15.30 45.12
C ARG A 533 -6.53 -16.18 44.60
N THR A 534 -6.81 -17.10 43.69
CA THR A 534 -5.82 -17.92 42.99
C THR A 534 -5.78 -17.55 41.52
N ILE A 535 -4.57 -17.57 40.93
CA ILE A 535 -4.38 -17.39 39.52
C ILE A 535 -4.66 -18.75 38.84
N GLN A 536 -5.65 -18.78 37.98
CA GLN A 536 -5.97 -19.97 37.20
C GLN A 536 -5.80 -19.66 35.71
N THR A 537 -5.35 -20.63 34.94
CA THR A 537 -5.31 -20.54 33.48
C THR A 537 -6.61 -21.05 32.89
N THR A 538 -7.11 -20.37 31.90
CA THR A 538 -8.26 -20.84 31.11
C THR A 538 -8.01 -20.57 29.62
N LEU A 539 -8.53 -21.44 28.79
CA LEU A 539 -8.49 -21.25 27.34
C LEU A 539 -9.25 -19.99 26.94
N LEU A 540 -8.68 -19.23 26.01
CA LEU A 540 -9.43 -18.16 25.36
C LEU A 540 -10.57 -18.76 24.56
N SER A 541 -11.74 -18.13 24.62
CA SER A 541 -12.91 -18.55 23.82
C SER A 541 -12.54 -18.78 22.36
N GLY A 542 -12.92 -19.92 21.81
CA GLY A 542 -12.62 -20.33 20.43
C GLY A 542 -11.20 -20.91 20.22
N ASN A 543 -10.42 -21.13 21.29
CA ASN A 543 -9.11 -21.79 21.23
C ASN A 543 -9.15 -23.25 21.72
N ASP A 544 -10.32 -23.77 22.03
CA ASP A 544 -10.49 -25.16 22.41
C ASP A 544 -10.80 -26.01 21.18
N ILE A 545 -10.01 -27.07 20.99
CA ILE A 545 -10.29 -28.07 19.93
C ILE A 545 -11.34 -29.08 20.41
N GLY A 546 -11.81 -28.88 21.62
CA GLY A 546 -12.89 -29.63 22.23
C GLY A 546 -12.51 -31.04 22.67
N PRO A 547 -13.50 -31.84 23.10
CA PRO A 547 -13.30 -33.21 23.61
C PRO A 547 -12.94 -34.21 22.50
N TRP A 548 -12.68 -33.73 21.28
CA TRP A 548 -12.40 -34.56 20.10
C TRP A 548 -11.00 -35.15 20.06
N PHE A 549 -10.05 -34.51 20.77
CA PHE A 549 -8.65 -34.92 20.81
C PHE A 549 -8.11 -34.80 22.22
N GLU A 550 -7.39 -35.83 22.67
CA GLU A 550 -6.55 -35.76 23.85
C GLU A 550 -5.25 -35.04 23.47
N LEU A 551 -4.89 -34.00 24.21
CA LEU A 551 -3.74 -33.15 23.93
C LEU A 551 -2.71 -33.25 25.06
N ASP A 552 -1.46 -33.53 24.69
CA ASP A 552 -0.33 -33.45 25.59
C ASP A 552 0.34 -32.09 25.46
N THR A 553 0.57 -31.41 26.59
CA THR A 553 1.31 -30.16 26.60
C THR A 553 2.80 -30.44 26.40
N ILE A 554 3.36 -29.90 25.33
CA ILE A 554 4.78 -30.10 24.98
C ILE A 554 5.67 -28.89 25.26
N ASP A 555 5.12 -27.67 25.19
CA ASP A 555 5.85 -26.43 25.42
C ASP A 555 4.89 -25.27 25.73
N GLU A 556 5.36 -24.26 26.47
CA GLU A 556 4.59 -23.08 26.85
C GLU A 556 5.44 -21.81 26.76
N ILE A 557 4.83 -20.68 26.39
CA ILE A 557 5.46 -19.37 26.38
C ILE A 557 4.56 -18.32 27.02
N SER A 558 5.13 -17.43 27.80
CA SER A 558 4.46 -16.22 28.27
C SER A 558 4.71 -15.07 27.31
N LEU A 559 3.64 -14.52 26.70
CA LEU A 559 3.72 -13.37 25.80
C LEU A 559 3.72 -12.07 26.62
N THR A 560 4.68 -11.21 26.37
CA THR A 560 4.88 -9.94 27.08
C THR A 560 3.94 -8.80 26.66
#